data_9c2acdb98ed5b13a250b225af91d8d2f
#
_entry.id   9c2acdb98ed5b13a250b225af91d8d2f
#
_cell.length_a   1.000
_cell.length_b   1.000
_cell.length_c   1.000
_cell.angle_alpha   90.00
_cell.angle_beta   90.00
_cell.angle_gamma   90.00
#
_symmetry.space_group_name_H-M   'P 1'
#
loop_
_entity.id
_entity.type
_entity.pdbx_description
1 polymer ?
#
loop_
_entity_poly.entity_id
_entity_poly.type
_entity_poly.pdbx_seq_one_letter_code
_entity_poly.pdbx_strand_id
1 'polypeptide(L)'
;RDARHPWQFNNKDYHNNPVSMRRVAAEVSGVDDGVGEIMSTLDRLGLTEDTLVVYASDQGWMGGQNGIWGMGDHVRPFGAHELMMQIPFIFRQPGKIHAGQTSDLLVSNYDFMPSVLSFLGLGDKMPQNPKSPGRDFSPALRGQTISDGPNEVFYEMETCRAIRTDRWKFVER
;
A
#
# COMPACT_ATOMS: atom_id res chain seq x y z
N ARG A 1 -10.17 23.81 8.54
CA ARG A 1 -8.90 24.57 8.52
C ARG A 1 -8.01 23.97 7.48
N ASP A 2 -7.50 24.79 6.58
CA ASP A 2 -6.54 24.39 5.54
C ASP A 2 -5.20 24.08 6.20
N ALA A 3 -4.92 22.81 6.49
CA ALA A 3 -3.57 22.39 6.80
C ALA A 3 -2.79 22.37 5.49
N ARG A 4 -1.79 23.24 5.38
CA ARG A 4 -1.00 23.37 4.16
C ARG A 4 0.45 23.02 4.44
N HIS A 5 1.00 22.19 3.58
CA HIS A 5 2.45 22.06 3.49
C HIS A 5 3.07 23.38 2.95
N PRO A 6 4.29 23.78 3.36
CA PRO A 6 4.95 24.95 2.82
C PRO A 6 4.97 25.02 1.28
N TRP A 7 5.05 23.91 0.58
CA TRP A 7 4.98 23.86 -0.89
C TRP A 7 3.61 24.21 -1.45
N GLN A 8 2.56 23.98 -0.67
CA GLN A 8 1.18 24.23 -1.06
C GLN A 8 0.72 25.65 -0.70
N PHE A 9 1.61 26.43 -0.11
CA PHE A 9 1.29 27.78 0.41
C PHE A 9 0.69 28.68 -0.65
N ASN A 10 1.10 28.53 -1.90
CA ASN A 10 0.61 29.31 -3.04
C ASN A 10 -0.50 28.57 -3.82
N ASN A 11 -0.82 27.33 -3.47
CA ASN A 11 -1.79 26.51 -4.17
C ASN A 11 -3.10 26.42 -3.40
N LYS A 12 -3.73 27.58 -3.15
CA LYS A 12 -5.10 27.65 -2.61
C LYS A 12 -6.10 26.84 -3.46
N ASP A 13 -5.69 26.52 -4.67
CA ASP A 13 -6.54 25.94 -5.71
C ASP A 13 -6.68 24.41 -5.59
N TYR A 14 -5.90 23.75 -4.74
CA TYR A 14 -6.00 22.28 -4.60
C TYR A 14 -7.05 21.85 -3.59
N HIS A 15 -7.16 22.55 -2.44
CA HIS A 15 -8.08 22.17 -1.36
C HIS A 15 -9.54 22.45 -1.74
N ASN A 16 -10.40 21.46 -1.54
CA ASN A 16 -11.83 21.55 -1.82
C ASN A 16 -12.15 21.98 -3.27
N ASN A 17 -11.23 21.75 -4.19
CA ASN A 17 -11.38 22.13 -5.59
C ASN A 17 -11.85 20.95 -6.43
N PRO A 18 -13.09 20.97 -6.96
CA PRO A 18 -13.61 19.90 -7.81
C PRO A 18 -12.76 19.64 -9.07
N VAL A 19 -12.06 20.66 -9.59
CA VAL A 19 -11.19 20.52 -10.76
C VAL A 19 -9.97 19.68 -10.41
N SER A 20 -9.34 19.95 -9.25
CA SER A 20 -8.21 19.14 -8.76
C SER A 20 -8.62 17.70 -8.52
N MET A 21 -9.78 17.46 -7.89
CA MET A 21 -10.30 16.11 -7.68
C MET A 21 -10.58 15.37 -8.99
N ARG A 22 -11.13 16.05 -10.00
CA ARG A 22 -11.35 15.45 -11.33
C ARG A 22 -10.03 15.09 -12.02
N ARG A 23 -8.99 15.90 -11.86
CA ARG A 23 -7.66 15.57 -12.41
C ARG A 23 -7.07 14.33 -11.78
N VAL A 24 -7.12 14.23 -10.45
CA VAL A 24 -6.69 13.02 -9.73
C VAL A 24 -7.50 11.81 -10.17
N ALA A 25 -8.83 11.93 -10.29
CA ALA A 25 -9.67 10.85 -10.78
C ALA A 25 -9.30 10.43 -12.21
N ALA A 26 -8.94 11.39 -13.08
CA ALA A 26 -8.49 11.09 -14.44
C ALA A 26 -7.13 10.35 -14.44
N GLU A 27 -6.21 10.73 -13.56
CA GLU A 27 -4.93 10.02 -13.39
C GLU A 27 -5.15 8.58 -12.92
N VAL A 28 -6.05 8.37 -11.95
CA VAL A 28 -6.42 7.03 -11.48
C VAL A 28 -7.05 6.20 -12.59
N SER A 29 -7.92 6.80 -13.43
CA SER A 29 -8.48 6.12 -14.60
C SER A 29 -7.40 5.71 -15.61
N GLY A 30 -6.40 6.57 -15.83
CA GLY A 30 -5.26 6.24 -16.69
C GLY A 30 -4.41 5.08 -16.16
N VAL A 31 -4.27 4.98 -14.83
CA VAL A 31 -3.63 3.82 -14.20
C VAL A 31 -4.46 2.55 -14.41
N ASP A 32 -5.79 2.64 -14.27
CA ASP A 32 -6.70 1.51 -14.49
C ASP A 32 -6.63 1.00 -15.94
N ASP A 33 -6.63 1.91 -16.93
CA ASP A 33 -6.41 1.58 -18.34
C ASP A 33 -5.08 0.83 -18.53
N GLY A 34 -3.99 1.31 -17.92
CA GLY A 34 -2.68 0.67 -17.97
C GLY A 34 -2.66 -0.74 -17.38
N VAL A 35 -3.36 -0.95 -16.26
CA VAL A 35 -3.56 -2.28 -15.67
C VAL A 35 -4.31 -3.18 -16.64
N GLY A 36 -5.39 -2.66 -17.27
CA GLY A 36 -6.15 -3.38 -18.28
C GLY A 36 -5.28 -3.86 -19.45
N GLU A 37 -4.39 -3.02 -19.98
CA GLU A 37 -3.46 -3.35 -21.05
C GLU A 37 -2.46 -4.46 -20.64
N ILE A 38 -1.93 -4.38 -19.42
CA ILE A 38 -1.03 -5.42 -18.87
C ILE A 38 -1.77 -6.75 -18.79
N MET A 39 -2.98 -6.76 -18.21
CA MET A 39 -3.77 -7.98 -18.05
C MET A 39 -4.12 -8.61 -19.40
N SER A 40 -4.59 -7.80 -20.36
CA SER A 40 -4.91 -8.25 -21.71
C SER A 40 -3.67 -8.81 -22.44
N THR A 41 -2.51 -8.23 -22.18
CA THR A 41 -1.25 -8.71 -22.76
C THR A 41 -0.85 -10.06 -22.19
N LEU A 42 -0.96 -10.27 -20.88
CA LEU A 42 -0.70 -11.57 -20.26
C LEU A 42 -1.63 -12.65 -20.80
N ASP A 43 -2.92 -12.34 -20.96
CA ASP A 43 -3.90 -13.27 -21.54
C ASP A 43 -3.54 -13.64 -22.99
N ARG A 44 -3.23 -12.66 -23.83
CA ARG A 44 -2.86 -12.86 -25.22
C ARG A 44 -1.58 -13.68 -25.39
N LEU A 45 -0.65 -13.56 -24.44
CA LEU A 45 0.61 -14.32 -24.45
C LEU A 45 0.51 -15.69 -23.76
N GLY A 46 -0.64 -16.02 -23.15
CA GLY A 46 -0.83 -17.27 -22.40
C GLY A 46 -0.03 -17.33 -21.10
N LEU A 47 0.30 -16.17 -20.52
CA LEU A 47 1.14 -16.04 -19.30
C LEU A 47 0.32 -15.80 -18.03
N THR A 48 -0.99 -15.74 -18.12
CA THR A 48 -1.88 -15.34 -17.03
C THR A 48 -1.72 -16.21 -15.78
N GLU A 49 -1.59 -17.53 -15.92
CA GLU A 49 -1.44 -18.45 -14.78
C GLU A 49 0.00 -18.51 -14.26
N ASP A 50 0.99 -18.19 -15.09
CA ASP A 50 2.40 -18.25 -14.73
C ASP A 50 2.96 -16.91 -14.21
N THR A 51 2.13 -15.86 -14.17
CA THR A 51 2.55 -14.53 -13.73
C THR A 51 1.85 -14.13 -12.43
N LEU A 52 2.63 -13.84 -11.38
CA LEU A 52 2.14 -13.15 -10.19
C LEU A 52 2.04 -11.66 -10.51
N VAL A 53 0.82 -11.14 -10.56
CA VAL A 53 0.54 -9.72 -10.71
C VAL A 53 0.30 -9.12 -9.34
N VAL A 54 1.00 -8.03 -9.03
CA VAL A 54 0.83 -7.28 -7.78
C VAL A 54 0.50 -5.83 -8.09
N TYR A 55 -0.56 -5.33 -7.49
CA TYR A 55 -0.92 -3.92 -7.51
C TYR A 55 -0.74 -3.35 -6.10
N ALA A 56 0.16 -2.41 -5.96
CA ALA A 56 0.53 -1.81 -4.69
C ALA A 56 0.90 -0.33 -4.88
N SER A 57 1.09 0.38 -3.78
CA SER A 57 1.65 1.73 -3.75
C SER A 57 2.76 1.80 -2.72
N ASP A 58 3.64 2.77 -2.85
CA ASP A 58 4.68 3.07 -1.87
C ASP A 58 4.11 3.74 -0.61
N GLN A 59 3.02 4.51 -0.77
CA GLN A 59 2.38 5.28 0.29
C GLN A 59 0.93 5.60 -0.05
N GLY A 60 0.18 6.04 0.97
CA GLY A 60 -1.16 6.55 0.81
C GLY A 60 -1.18 8.05 0.47
N TRP A 61 -2.40 8.58 0.28
CA TRP A 61 -2.63 9.96 -0.12
C TRP A 61 -3.95 10.50 0.42
N MET A 62 -3.98 11.79 0.75
CA MET A 62 -5.18 12.52 1.19
C MET A 62 -5.58 13.56 0.16
N GLY A 63 -6.83 13.51 -0.27
CA GLY A 63 -7.41 14.43 -1.25
C GLY A 63 -8.31 15.50 -0.62
N GLY A 64 -7.86 16.11 0.48
CA GLY A 64 -8.60 17.14 1.20
C GLY A 64 -9.25 16.66 2.51
N GLN A 65 -9.21 15.35 2.81
CA GLN A 65 -9.72 14.85 4.09
C GLN A 65 -8.92 15.48 5.24
N ASN A 66 -9.62 15.89 6.30
CA ASN A 66 -9.05 16.63 7.44
C ASN A 66 -8.34 17.95 7.06
N GLY A 67 -8.67 18.53 5.90
CA GLY A 67 -8.00 19.72 5.37
C GLY A 67 -6.56 19.47 4.89
N ILE A 68 -6.21 18.23 4.56
CA ILE A 68 -4.89 17.82 4.12
C ILE A 68 -4.94 17.40 2.65
N TRP A 69 -3.99 17.89 1.88
CA TRP A 69 -3.80 17.50 0.48
C TRP A 69 -2.39 16.98 0.29
N GLY A 70 -2.26 15.71 -0.12
CA GLY A 70 -0.99 15.08 -0.36
C GLY A 70 -0.69 13.91 0.58
N MET A 71 0.57 13.52 0.63
CA MET A 71 1.11 12.41 1.40
C MET A 71 1.66 12.87 2.77
N GLY A 72 2.22 11.96 3.56
CA GLY A 72 2.62 12.21 4.94
C GLY A 72 3.64 13.32 5.13
N ASP A 73 4.54 13.55 4.15
CA ASP A 73 5.54 14.62 4.16
C ASP A 73 4.96 16.01 3.82
N HIS A 74 3.71 16.07 3.38
CA HIS A 74 3.00 17.31 3.05
C HIS A 74 2.36 17.98 4.27
N VAL A 75 2.48 17.44 5.46
CA VAL A 75 1.96 18.02 6.71
C VAL A 75 3.08 18.28 7.70
N ARG A 76 2.88 19.30 8.53
CA ARG A 76 3.78 19.62 9.64
C ARG A 76 2.96 19.85 10.91
N PRO A 77 3.30 19.21 12.02
CA PRO A 77 4.28 18.12 12.14
C PRO A 77 3.84 16.89 11.34
N PHE A 78 4.80 16.05 10.94
CA PHE A 78 4.51 14.82 10.19
C PHE A 78 3.38 14.00 10.83
N GLY A 79 2.51 13.47 10.00
CA GLY A 79 1.32 12.76 10.44
C GLY A 79 1.27 11.33 9.94
N ALA A 80 0.71 10.46 10.79
CA ALA A 80 0.39 9.08 10.44
C ALA A 80 -1.13 8.91 10.27
N HIS A 81 -1.75 9.78 9.46
CA HIS A 81 -3.16 9.63 9.12
C HIS A 81 -3.39 8.33 8.35
N GLU A 82 -4.53 7.67 8.58
CA GLU A 82 -4.82 6.37 7.99
C GLU A 82 -4.68 6.38 6.46
N LEU A 83 -5.28 7.35 5.80
CA LEU A 83 -5.23 7.47 4.34
C LEU A 83 -3.83 7.80 3.77
N MET A 84 -2.89 8.25 4.61
CA MET A 84 -1.48 8.43 4.22
C MET A 84 -0.67 7.15 4.32
N MET A 85 -1.15 6.19 5.09
CA MET A 85 -0.47 4.91 5.37
C MET A 85 -1.11 3.76 4.62
N GLN A 86 -2.45 3.77 4.50
CA GLN A 86 -3.19 2.71 3.85
C GLN A 86 -3.02 2.78 2.33
N ILE A 87 -2.59 1.67 1.75
CA ILE A 87 -2.35 1.51 0.32
C ILE A 87 -3.18 0.36 -0.24
N PRO A 88 -3.46 0.35 -1.54
CA PRO A 88 -3.91 -0.88 -2.19
C PRO A 88 -2.79 -1.92 -2.13
N PHE A 89 -3.15 -3.18 -1.86
CA PHE A 89 -2.19 -4.28 -1.82
C PHE A 89 -2.88 -5.54 -2.31
N ILE A 90 -2.85 -5.73 -3.64
CA ILE A 90 -3.65 -6.73 -4.35
C ILE A 90 -2.72 -7.71 -5.04
N PHE A 91 -2.96 -8.99 -4.87
CA PHE A 91 -2.20 -10.07 -5.47
C PHE A 91 -3.12 -10.92 -6.36
N ARG A 92 -2.65 -11.26 -7.54
CA ARG A 92 -3.39 -12.09 -8.49
C ARG A 92 -2.46 -13.08 -9.17
N GLN A 93 -2.76 -14.35 -9.04
CA GLN A 93 -2.24 -15.44 -9.89
C GLN A 93 -3.30 -16.54 -9.94
N PRO A 94 -4.04 -16.67 -11.04
CA PRO A 94 -5.05 -17.73 -11.21
C PRO A 94 -4.45 -19.11 -10.96
N GLY A 95 -5.22 -20.00 -10.35
CA GLY A 95 -4.77 -21.34 -9.97
C GLY A 95 -3.89 -21.44 -8.72
N LYS A 96 -3.30 -20.31 -8.27
CA LYS A 96 -2.46 -20.27 -7.04
C LYS A 96 -3.03 -19.38 -5.94
N ILE A 97 -3.73 -18.32 -6.32
CA ILE A 97 -4.41 -17.40 -5.41
C ILE A 97 -5.90 -17.45 -5.70
N HIS A 98 -6.70 -17.71 -4.68
CA HIS A 98 -8.16 -17.75 -4.82
C HIS A 98 -8.71 -16.37 -5.14
N ALA A 99 -9.60 -16.29 -6.12
CA ALA A 99 -10.24 -15.04 -6.49
C ALA A 99 -11.25 -14.53 -5.43
N GLY A 100 -11.43 -13.22 -5.37
CA GLY A 100 -12.47 -12.59 -4.54
C GLY A 100 -12.25 -12.65 -3.03
N GLN A 101 -11.03 -12.98 -2.58
CA GLN A 101 -10.70 -12.98 -1.16
C GLN A 101 -10.22 -11.61 -0.68
N THR A 102 -10.55 -11.29 0.55
CA THR A 102 -10.00 -10.18 1.31
C THR A 102 -9.41 -10.68 2.62
N SER A 103 -8.44 -9.98 3.16
CA SER A 103 -7.81 -10.29 4.45
C SER A 103 -7.70 -9.03 5.28
N ASP A 104 -8.04 -9.13 6.57
CA ASP A 104 -7.85 -8.07 7.56
C ASP A 104 -6.46 -8.09 8.19
N LEU A 105 -5.55 -8.91 7.66
CA LEU A 105 -4.17 -8.97 8.12
C LEU A 105 -3.47 -7.64 7.84
N LEU A 106 -2.94 -7.04 8.89
CA LEU A 106 -2.12 -5.84 8.76
C LEU A 106 -0.75 -6.23 8.22
N VAL A 107 -0.43 -5.69 7.04
CA VAL A 107 0.85 -5.91 6.36
C VAL A 107 1.47 -4.57 5.94
N SER A 108 2.76 -4.55 5.77
CA SER A 108 3.51 -3.36 5.34
C SER A 108 4.40 -3.65 4.14
N ASN A 109 4.88 -2.62 3.47
CA ASN A 109 5.78 -2.76 2.32
C ASN A 109 7.06 -3.56 2.64
N TYR A 110 7.54 -3.54 3.88
CA TYR A 110 8.70 -4.35 4.27
C TYR A 110 8.37 -5.86 4.39
N ASP A 111 7.10 -6.24 4.46
CA ASP A 111 6.65 -7.65 4.44
C ASP A 111 6.59 -8.21 3.00
N PHE A 112 6.69 -7.34 1.98
CA PHE A 112 6.54 -7.73 0.57
C PHE A 112 7.62 -8.73 0.12
N MET A 113 8.89 -8.39 0.32
CA MET A 113 9.99 -9.23 -0.15
C MET A 113 9.98 -10.64 0.49
N PRO A 114 9.88 -10.82 1.82
CA PRO A 114 9.82 -12.15 2.39
C PRO A 114 8.63 -12.95 1.89
N SER A 115 7.47 -12.31 1.75
CA SER A 115 6.25 -12.99 1.32
C SER A 115 6.30 -13.42 -0.15
N VAL A 116 6.81 -12.58 -1.04
CA VAL A 116 6.92 -12.92 -2.46
C VAL A 116 7.97 -14.01 -2.66
N LEU A 117 9.13 -13.92 -2.02
CA LEU A 117 10.15 -14.97 -2.11
C LEU A 117 9.61 -16.31 -1.59
N SER A 118 8.92 -16.32 -0.47
CA SER A 118 8.30 -17.52 0.08
C SER A 118 7.20 -18.07 -0.83
N PHE A 119 6.35 -17.18 -1.39
CA PHE A 119 5.29 -17.57 -2.31
C PHE A 119 5.83 -18.25 -3.58
N LEU A 120 6.96 -17.76 -4.09
CA LEU A 120 7.65 -18.27 -5.28
C LEU A 120 8.55 -19.49 -4.99
N GLY A 121 8.63 -19.95 -3.73
CA GLY A 121 9.52 -21.05 -3.35
C GLY A 121 11.01 -20.67 -3.30
N LEU A 122 11.30 -19.38 -3.18
CA LEU A 122 12.65 -18.80 -3.13
C LEU A 122 13.02 -18.29 -1.73
N GLY A 123 12.40 -18.80 -0.68
CA GLY A 123 12.64 -18.35 0.70
C GLY A 123 14.11 -18.51 1.16
N ASP A 124 14.83 -19.47 0.58
CA ASP A 124 16.26 -19.67 0.81
C ASP A 124 17.14 -18.52 0.25
N LYS A 125 16.61 -17.71 -0.67
CA LYS A 125 17.28 -16.53 -1.26
C LYS A 125 17.12 -15.27 -0.42
N MET A 126 16.40 -15.36 0.71
CA MET A 126 16.19 -14.22 1.59
C MET A 126 17.51 -13.70 2.14
N PRO A 127 17.85 -12.39 2.00
CA PRO A 127 19.05 -11.83 2.57
C PRO A 127 19.10 -12.03 4.10
N GLN A 128 20.25 -12.49 4.60
CA GLN A 128 20.46 -12.74 6.03
C GLN A 128 21.21 -11.59 6.71
N ASN A 129 21.85 -10.71 5.95
CA ASN A 129 22.59 -9.57 6.48
C ASN A 129 22.44 -8.34 5.55
N PRO A 130 21.71 -7.28 5.97
CA PRO A 130 20.88 -7.25 7.17
C PRO A 130 19.66 -8.17 7.04
N LYS A 131 19.20 -8.72 8.15
CA LYS A 131 17.96 -9.49 8.18
C LYS A 131 16.77 -8.55 7.95
N SER A 132 15.87 -8.90 7.05
CA SER A 132 14.64 -8.14 6.85
C SER A 132 13.77 -8.18 8.12
N PRO A 133 13.20 -7.05 8.54
CA PRO A 133 12.21 -7.02 9.62
C PRO A 133 10.84 -7.56 9.18
N GLY A 134 10.64 -7.75 7.87
CA GLY A 134 9.34 -8.14 7.30
C GLY A 134 8.92 -9.55 7.67
N ARG A 135 7.62 -9.72 7.83
CA ARG A 135 6.97 -11.02 8.08
C ARG A 135 6.54 -11.65 6.75
N ASP A 136 6.49 -12.97 6.73
CA ASP A 136 5.95 -13.71 5.59
C ASP A 136 4.43 -13.86 5.74
N PHE A 137 3.68 -13.18 4.85
CA PHE A 137 2.23 -13.35 4.74
C PHE A 137 1.81 -14.26 3.58
N SER A 138 2.74 -14.91 2.91
CA SER A 138 2.42 -15.78 1.76
C SER A 138 1.40 -16.90 2.08
N PRO A 139 1.28 -17.44 3.31
CA PRO A 139 0.21 -18.37 3.65
C PRO A 139 -1.18 -17.76 3.42
N ALA A 140 -1.38 -16.46 3.73
CA ALA A 140 -2.66 -15.80 3.48
C ALA A 140 -2.99 -15.71 1.99
N LEU A 141 -2.01 -15.57 1.10
CA LEU A 141 -2.23 -15.63 -0.35
C LEU A 141 -2.75 -16.99 -0.82
N ARG A 142 -2.49 -18.04 -0.05
CA ARG A 142 -2.97 -19.40 -0.29
C ARG A 142 -4.26 -19.74 0.48
N GLY A 143 -4.92 -18.73 1.06
CA GLY A 143 -6.15 -18.90 1.84
C GLY A 143 -5.95 -19.52 3.22
N GLN A 144 -4.72 -19.52 3.74
CA GLN A 144 -4.40 -20.04 5.07
C GLN A 144 -4.48 -18.91 6.11
N THR A 145 -4.91 -19.26 7.31
CA THR A 145 -4.89 -18.32 8.44
C THR A 145 -3.48 -18.18 9.00
N ILE A 146 -3.07 -16.95 9.25
CA ILE A 146 -1.83 -16.65 9.98
C ILE A 146 -2.22 -16.35 11.42
N SER A 147 -1.83 -17.22 12.33
CA SER A 147 -2.12 -17.10 13.78
C SER A 147 -0.90 -16.64 14.59
N ASP A 148 0.27 -16.63 13.98
CA ASP A 148 1.51 -16.39 14.69
C ASP A 148 1.87 -14.91 14.74
N GLY A 149 1.96 -14.39 15.96
CA GLY A 149 2.35 -13.02 16.24
C GLY A 149 1.21 -12.00 16.22
N PRO A 150 1.50 -10.78 16.66
CA PRO A 150 0.52 -9.71 16.71
C PRO A 150 0.15 -9.21 15.31
N ASN A 151 -1.14 -8.89 15.14
CA ASN A 151 -1.63 -8.23 13.93
C ASN A 151 -1.36 -6.72 14.04
N GLU A 152 -0.15 -6.32 13.72
CA GLU A 152 0.30 -4.93 13.84
C GLU A 152 1.28 -4.54 12.75
N VAL A 153 1.34 -3.23 12.46
CA VAL A 153 2.33 -2.63 11.56
C VAL A 153 2.92 -1.38 12.19
N PHE A 154 4.16 -1.10 11.81
CA PHE A 154 4.92 0.07 12.25
C PHE A 154 5.08 1.05 11.10
N TYR A 155 5.10 2.33 11.46
CA TYR A 155 5.36 3.43 10.57
C TYR A 155 6.38 4.36 11.19
N GLU A 156 7.34 4.80 10.40
CA GLU A 156 8.33 5.78 10.83
C GLU A 156 8.60 6.78 9.70
N MET A 157 8.54 8.07 10.04
CA MET A 157 8.92 9.16 9.14
C MET A 157 9.48 10.31 9.97
N GLU A 158 10.78 10.56 9.86
CA GLU A 158 11.51 11.60 10.61
C GLU A 158 11.22 11.52 12.13
N THR A 159 10.46 12.49 12.67
CA THR A 159 10.10 12.56 14.09
C THR A 159 8.81 11.83 14.44
N CYS A 160 8.08 11.32 13.44
CA CYS A 160 6.80 10.64 13.66
C CYS A 160 7.01 9.13 13.63
N ARG A 161 6.59 8.46 14.70
CA ARG A 161 6.53 7.00 14.79
C ARG A 161 5.12 6.57 15.13
N ALA A 162 4.67 5.48 14.52
CA ALA A 162 3.36 4.94 14.84
C ALA A 162 3.36 3.43 14.85
N ILE A 163 2.53 2.87 15.71
CA ILE A 163 2.10 1.47 15.68
C ILE A 163 0.60 1.43 15.41
N ARG A 164 0.18 0.55 14.53
CA ARG A 164 -1.21 0.29 14.18
C ARG A 164 -1.53 -1.17 14.43
N THR A 165 -2.52 -1.42 15.27
CA THR A 165 -3.13 -2.74 15.48
C THR A 165 -4.51 -2.76 14.81
N ASP A 166 -5.20 -3.88 14.84
CA ASP A 166 -6.58 -4.02 14.33
C ASP A 166 -7.54 -2.99 14.96
N ARG A 167 -7.33 -2.63 16.21
CA ARG A 167 -8.22 -1.75 16.98
C ARG A 167 -7.64 -0.36 17.26
N TRP A 168 -6.32 -0.24 17.47
CA TRP A 168 -5.69 0.97 17.97
C TRP A 168 -4.56 1.45 17.08
N LYS A 169 -4.36 2.76 17.07
CA LYS A 169 -3.17 3.39 16.56
C LYS A 169 -2.59 4.32 17.63
N PHE A 170 -1.32 4.13 17.93
CA PHE A 170 -0.54 5.05 18.74
C PHE A 170 0.45 5.80 17.84
N VAL A 171 0.56 7.11 18.06
CA VAL A 171 1.47 7.98 17.29
C VAL A 171 2.29 8.78 18.27
N GLU A 172 3.60 8.69 18.16
CA GLU A 172 4.61 9.52 18.85
C GLU A 172 5.20 10.51 17.84
N ARG A 173 5.50 11.74 18.32
CA ARG A 173 6.07 12.83 17.51
C ARG A 173 7.17 13.56 18.27
#